data_2a1e75a20f9711dc8984d55010cd12b6
#
_entry.id   2a1e75a20f9711dc8984d55010cd12b6
#
_cell.length_a   1.000
_cell.length_b   1.000
_cell.length_c   1.000
_cell.angle_alpha   90.00
_cell.angle_beta   90.00
_cell.angle_gamma   90.00
#
_symmetry.space_group_name_H-M   'P 1'
#
loop_
_entity.id
_entity.type
_entity.pdbx_description
1 polymer ?
#
loop_
_entity_poly.entity_id
_entity_poly.type
_entity_poly.pdbx_seq_one_letter_code
_entity_poly.pdbx_strand_id
1 'polypeptide(L)'
;MTLRNSSLFFISLFILAACGGGGGGPTPSAASCSPSTTNLCITVRETGGGAYGGSVSRDYVVQNSTSAGVANKALTLNAGTYVFDQSGSTNASHPLRISTTNDGTHGGGSAYTTGVTTSGTPGTDGKTTIVINASTPSTLYYYCSSHSGMGGTINIVIGNQSDQVEFTETN
;
A
#
# COMPACT_ATOMS: atom_id res chain seq x y z
N MET A 1 -22.69 -28.54 -62.35
CA MET A 1 -24.01 -27.90 -62.25
C MET A 1 -23.97 -27.08 -60.99
N THR A 2 -23.47 -25.90 -61.14
CA THR A 2 -23.94 -24.54 -60.82
C THR A 2 -24.88 -24.44 -59.63
N LEU A 3 -24.44 -23.65 -58.62
CA LEU A 3 -25.13 -22.38 -58.29
C LEU A 3 -24.33 -21.66 -57.21
N ARG A 4 -23.89 -20.47 -57.61
CA ARG A 4 -23.31 -19.40 -56.79
C ARG A 4 -24.41 -18.79 -55.94
N ASN A 5 -24.16 -18.46 -54.69
CA ASN A 5 -24.98 -17.49 -53.99
C ASN A 5 -24.09 -16.44 -53.31
N SER A 6 -24.16 -15.28 -53.96
CA SER A 6 -23.54 -14.02 -53.51
C SER A 6 -24.47 -13.39 -52.49
N SER A 7 -24.00 -13.15 -51.27
CA SER A 7 -24.70 -12.29 -50.29
C SER A 7 -23.88 -11.04 -50.07
N LEU A 8 -24.39 -9.94 -50.60
CA LEU A 8 -23.92 -8.61 -50.33
C LEU A 8 -24.24 -8.24 -48.87
N PHE A 9 -23.22 -7.92 -48.11
CA PHE A 9 -23.39 -7.25 -46.82
C PHE A 9 -23.30 -5.73 -47.04
N PHE A 10 -24.41 -5.04 -46.80
CA PHE A 10 -24.48 -3.58 -46.77
C PHE A 10 -23.79 -3.09 -45.50
N ILE A 11 -22.70 -2.37 -45.65
CA ILE A 11 -22.06 -1.61 -44.56
C ILE A 11 -22.83 -0.29 -44.45
N SER A 12 -23.62 -0.17 -43.39
CA SER A 12 -24.27 1.09 -43.04
C SER A 12 -23.28 1.94 -42.26
N LEU A 13 -22.80 3.00 -42.92
CA LEU A 13 -21.91 4.00 -42.32
C LEU A 13 -22.75 4.96 -41.48
N PHE A 14 -22.75 4.80 -40.14
CA PHE A 14 -23.29 5.79 -39.22
C PHE A 14 -22.23 6.84 -38.93
N ILE A 15 -22.35 7.99 -39.54
CA ILE A 15 -21.57 9.17 -39.17
C ILE A 15 -22.28 9.81 -37.97
N LEU A 16 -21.72 9.65 -36.78
CA LEU A 16 -22.14 10.40 -35.59
C LEU A 16 -21.28 11.67 -35.53
N ALA A 17 -21.90 12.80 -35.85
CA ALA A 17 -21.29 14.09 -35.60
C ALA A 17 -21.25 14.35 -34.09
N ALA A 18 -20.07 14.31 -33.50
CA ALA A 18 -19.85 14.75 -32.13
C ALA A 18 -19.63 16.25 -32.13
N CYS A 19 -20.58 16.96 -31.58
CA CYS A 19 -20.50 18.37 -31.23
C CYS A 19 -19.51 18.57 -30.07
N GLY A 20 -18.68 19.57 -30.16
CA GLY A 20 -17.55 19.85 -29.33
C GLY A 20 -17.84 20.24 -27.88
N GLY A 21 -16.81 20.29 -27.12
CA GLY A 21 -16.78 21.07 -25.90
C GLY A 21 -15.88 20.49 -24.83
N GLY A 22 -14.87 21.23 -24.47
CA GLY A 22 -14.21 21.13 -23.18
C GLY A 22 -12.91 20.36 -23.18
N GLY A 23 -11.79 21.06 -23.37
CA GLY A 23 -10.46 20.58 -23.07
C GLY A 23 -10.31 20.30 -21.57
N GLY A 24 -10.64 19.09 -21.16
CA GLY A 24 -10.10 18.50 -19.95
C GLY A 24 -8.76 17.91 -20.33
N GLY A 25 -7.67 18.53 -19.89
CA GLY A 25 -6.35 17.89 -19.92
C GLY A 25 -6.45 16.52 -19.24
N PRO A 26 -5.57 15.56 -19.58
CA PRO A 26 -5.58 14.28 -18.93
C PRO A 26 -5.43 14.51 -17.42
N THR A 27 -6.46 14.15 -16.66
CA THR A 27 -6.34 14.04 -15.20
C THR A 27 -5.18 13.08 -14.96
N PRO A 28 -4.18 13.46 -14.14
CA PRO A 28 -3.10 12.54 -13.83
C PRO A 28 -3.73 11.28 -13.26
N SER A 29 -3.57 10.18 -14.00
CA SER A 29 -3.94 8.86 -13.51
C SER A 29 -3.16 8.66 -12.21
N ALA A 30 -3.85 8.48 -11.10
CA ALA A 30 -3.21 8.12 -9.85
C ALA A 30 -2.28 6.94 -10.13
N ALA A 31 -1.01 7.09 -9.77
CA ALA A 31 -0.04 6.04 -9.99
C ALA A 31 -0.57 4.75 -9.36
N SER A 32 -0.73 3.71 -10.17
CA SER A 32 -1.19 2.43 -9.66
C SER A 32 -0.03 1.75 -8.94
N CYS A 33 -0.20 1.53 -7.63
CA CYS A 33 0.76 0.75 -6.86
C CYS A 33 0.81 -0.68 -7.39
N SER A 34 2.04 -1.20 -7.57
CA SER A 34 2.29 -2.61 -7.91
C SER A 34 2.73 -3.35 -6.65
N PRO A 35 1.87 -4.19 -6.04
CA PRO A 35 2.19 -4.86 -4.79
C PRO A 35 3.27 -5.93 -4.98
N SER A 36 4.23 -5.98 -4.05
CA SER A 36 5.24 -7.04 -3.96
C SER A 36 5.39 -7.51 -2.52
N THR A 37 6.35 -8.40 -2.24
CA THR A 37 6.67 -8.83 -0.87
C THR A 37 7.19 -7.68 -0.01
N THR A 38 7.81 -6.68 -0.61
CA THR A 38 8.44 -5.53 0.05
C THR A 38 7.79 -4.19 -0.31
N ASN A 39 6.96 -4.13 -1.35
CA ASN A 39 6.14 -2.96 -1.71
C ASN A 39 4.70 -3.22 -1.30
N LEU A 40 4.27 -2.60 -0.21
CA LEU A 40 2.94 -2.74 0.38
C LEU A 40 2.05 -1.63 -0.17
N CYS A 41 1.06 -2.00 -0.98
CA CYS A 41 0.08 -1.04 -1.48
C CYS A 41 -0.93 -0.69 -0.40
N ILE A 42 -1.03 0.59 -0.10
CA ILE A 42 -1.95 1.11 0.91
C ILE A 42 -3.12 1.81 0.22
N THR A 43 -4.32 1.47 0.65
CA THR A 43 -5.54 2.19 0.30
C THR A 43 -6.32 2.50 1.57
N VAL A 44 -7.26 3.43 1.50
CA VAL A 44 -8.16 3.77 2.62
C VAL A 44 -9.56 3.31 2.30
N ARG A 45 -10.19 2.66 3.28
CA ARG A 45 -11.60 2.27 3.24
C ARG A 45 -12.38 3.12 4.23
N GLU A 46 -13.48 3.73 3.77
CA GLU A 46 -14.30 4.68 4.54
C GLU A 46 -15.30 4.01 5.51
N THR A 47 -15.41 2.69 5.51
CA THR A 47 -16.42 1.94 6.27
C THR A 47 -15.79 0.91 7.20
N GLY A 48 -14.80 1.31 7.96
CA GLY A 48 -14.08 0.41 8.85
C GLY A 48 -14.41 0.61 10.32
N GLY A 49 -13.99 -0.32 11.17
CA GLY A 49 -14.14 -0.27 12.62
C GLY A 49 -13.00 0.40 13.37
N GLY A 50 -11.96 0.87 12.65
CA GLY A 50 -10.73 1.37 13.27
C GLY A 50 -9.88 0.25 13.89
N ALA A 51 -8.54 0.40 13.84
CA ALA A 51 -7.62 -0.61 14.36
C ALA A 51 -7.45 -0.57 15.87
N TYR A 52 -7.58 0.59 16.46
CA TYR A 52 -7.18 0.85 17.83
C TYR A 52 -8.34 1.29 18.74
N GLY A 53 -9.58 0.91 18.36
CA GLY A 53 -10.77 1.28 19.13
C GLY A 53 -11.20 2.74 18.98
N GLY A 54 -10.65 3.46 18.01
CA GLY A 54 -11.03 4.82 17.69
C GLY A 54 -12.41 4.91 17.03
N SER A 55 -13.06 6.06 17.14
CA SER A 55 -14.40 6.32 16.60
C SER A 55 -14.42 6.59 15.10
N VAL A 56 -13.34 6.35 14.39
CA VAL A 56 -13.26 6.63 12.95
C VAL A 56 -13.68 5.44 12.11
N SER A 57 -14.57 5.72 11.17
CA SER A 57 -15.07 4.74 10.19
C SER A 57 -14.07 4.49 9.05
N ARG A 58 -12.75 4.60 9.30
CA ARG A 58 -11.71 4.51 8.28
C ARG A 58 -10.63 3.53 8.66
N ASP A 59 -10.23 2.71 7.69
CA ASP A 59 -9.18 1.72 7.84
C ASP A 59 -8.13 1.88 6.75
N TYR A 60 -6.87 1.64 7.08
CA TYR A 60 -5.88 1.29 6.07
C TYR A 60 -6.11 -0.15 5.62
N VAL A 61 -6.18 -0.33 4.33
CA VAL A 61 -6.17 -1.65 3.67
C VAL A 61 -4.78 -1.89 3.11
N VAL A 62 -4.12 -2.93 3.58
CA VAL A 62 -2.76 -3.28 3.19
C VAL A 62 -2.78 -4.49 2.26
N GLN A 63 -2.17 -4.34 1.10
CA GLN A 63 -2.01 -5.40 0.09
C GLN A 63 -0.53 -5.64 -0.22
N ASN A 64 -0.15 -6.91 -0.36
CA ASN A 64 1.14 -7.33 -0.90
C ASN A 64 0.93 -8.37 -2.02
N SER A 65 2.01 -8.92 -2.60
CA SER A 65 1.92 -9.90 -3.69
C SER A 65 1.23 -11.22 -3.32
N THR A 66 1.12 -11.55 -2.04
CA THR A 66 0.56 -12.82 -1.55
C THR A 66 -0.80 -12.69 -0.87
N SER A 67 -1.28 -11.47 -0.70
CA SER A 67 -2.51 -11.18 0.06
C SER A 67 -3.31 -10.09 -0.63
N ALA A 68 -4.57 -10.37 -0.91
CA ALA A 68 -5.55 -9.34 -1.21
C ALA A 68 -5.64 -8.35 -0.03
N GLY A 69 -6.06 -7.11 -0.30
CA GLY A 69 -6.10 -6.06 0.70
C GLY A 69 -6.87 -6.45 1.97
N VAL A 70 -6.21 -6.34 3.11
CA VAL A 70 -6.78 -6.61 4.45
C VAL A 70 -6.73 -5.34 5.27
N ALA A 71 -7.87 -4.99 5.87
CA ALA A 71 -7.99 -3.82 6.71
C ALA A 71 -7.20 -3.98 8.01
N ASN A 72 -6.47 -2.93 8.39
CA ASN A 72 -5.69 -2.83 9.63
C ASN A 72 -4.82 -4.08 9.91
N LYS A 73 -4.25 -4.63 8.83
CA LYS A 73 -3.51 -5.89 8.86
C LYS A 73 -2.33 -5.84 9.82
N ALA A 74 -2.25 -6.80 10.73
CA ALA A 74 -0.99 -7.05 11.43
C ALA A 74 0.04 -7.62 10.44
N LEU A 75 1.21 -7.00 10.37
CA LEU A 75 2.31 -7.37 9.49
C LEU A 75 3.35 -8.14 10.28
N THR A 76 4.01 -9.09 9.64
CA THR A 76 5.25 -9.70 10.12
C THR A 76 6.32 -9.45 9.09
N LEU A 77 7.36 -8.70 9.47
CA LEU A 77 8.43 -8.26 8.57
C LEU A 77 9.78 -8.75 9.10
N ASN A 78 10.60 -9.27 8.19
CA ASN A 78 11.99 -9.65 8.46
C ASN A 78 12.94 -8.46 8.26
N ALA A 79 14.24 -8.66 8.51
CA ALA A 79 15.25 -7.68 8.11
C ALA A 79 15.15 -7.38 6.61
N GLY A 80 15.22 -6.10 6.23
CA GLY A 80 15.07 -5.67 4.85
C GLY A 80 14.48 -4.26 4.72
N THR A 81 14.23 -3.84 3.49
CA THR A 81 13.62 -2.54 3.19
C THR A 81 12.19 -2.75 2.70
N TYR A 82 11.25 -2.05 3.31
CA TYR A 82 9.83 -2.12 2.97
C TYR A 82 9.29 -0.73 2.64
N VAL A 83 8.43 -0.67 1.64
CA VAL A 83 7.77 0.55 1.20
C VAL A 83 6.27 0.41 1.46
N PHE A 84 5.69 1.35 2.17
CA PHE A 84 4.25 1.56 2.27
C PHE A 84 3.90 2.59 1.19
N ASP A 85 3.40 2.11 0.07
CA ASP A 85 3.08 2.93 -1.10
C ASP A 85 1.65 3.48 -0.97
N GLN A 86 1.55 4.79 -0.81
CA GLN A 86 0.32 5.56 -0.65
C GLN A 86 -0.03 6.36 -1.92
N SER A 87 0.42 5.92 -3.10
CA SER A 87 0.15 6.61 -4.37
C SER A 87 -1.34 6.59 -4.77
N GLY A 88 -2.09 5.59 -4.32
CA GLY A 88 -3.53 5.50 -4.59
C GLY A 88 -4.32 6.68 -4.03
N SER A 89 -5.27 7.24 -4.81
CA SER A 89 -6.02 8.47 -4.50
C SER A 89 -6.80 8.43 -3.18
N THR A 90 -7.18 7.24 -2.70
CA THR A 90 -7.86 7.08 -1.42
C THR A 90 -6.99 7.47 -0.22
N ASN A 91 -5.67 7.55 -0.38
CA ASN A 91 -4.75 7.98 0.67
C ASN A 91 -4.65 9.50 0.85
N ALA A 92 -5.33 10.31 0.02
CA ALA A 92 -5.34 11.76 0.16
C ALA A 92 -5.75 12.13 1.60
N SER A 93 -4.98 13.01 2.25
CA SER A 93 -5.18 13.42 3.66
C SER A 93 -4.95 12.31 4.72
N HIS A 94 -4.38 11.17 4.34
CA HIS A 94 -4.09 10.05 5.25
C HIS A 94 -2.59 9.70 5.25
N PRO A 95 -1.71 10.57 5.77
CA PRO A 95 -0.27 10.28 5.81
C PRO A 95 0.04 9.14 6.78
N LEU A 96 0.62 8.04 6.28
CA LEU A 96 1.08 6.93 7.11
C LEU A 96 2.40 7.27 7.77
N ARG A 97 2.52 6.96 9.05
CA ARG A 97 3.73 7.06 9.87
C ARG A 97 3.95 5.77 10.64
N ILE A 98 5.15 5.60 11.16
CA ILE A 98 5.54 4.48 12.02
C ILE A 98 5.75 5.01 13.44
N SER A 99 5.45 4.20 14.46
CA SER A 99 5.66 4.52 15.88
C SER A 99 6.00 3.26 16.68
N THR A 100 6.59 3.45 17.86
CA THR A 100 6.70 2.41 18.89
C THR A 100 5.48 2.37 19.81
N THR A 101 4.59 3.34 19.68
CA THR A 101 3.36 3.45 20.47
C THR A 101 2.16 3.14 19.58
N ASN A 102 1.24 2.35 20.09
CA ASN A 102 -0.04 2.07 19.46
C ASN A 102 -0.76 3.38 19.12
N ASP A 103 -1.29 3.51 17.91
CA ASP A 103 -1.90 4.73 17.34
C ASP A 103 -0.98 5.98 17.35
N GLY A 104 0.32 5.78 17.51
CA GLY A 104 1.35 6.79 17.36
C GLY A 104 1.13 8.04 18.21
N THR A 105 1.08 9.22 17.58
CA THR A 105 0.86 10.50 18.25
C THR A 105 -0.52 10.61 18.89
N HIS A 106 -1.52 9.92 18.39
CA HIS A 106 -2.86 9.88 18.98
C HIS A 106 -2.89 9.02 20.26
N GLY A 107 -2.00 8.02 20.37
CA GLY A 107 -1.78 7.22 21.57
C GLY A 107 -0.79 7.84 22.57
N GLY A 108 -0.41 9.11 22.38
CA GLY A 108 0.53 9.82 23.25
C GLY A 108 2.00 9.55 22.97
N GLY A 109 2.31 8.85 21.87
CA GLY A 109 3.68 8.58 21.42
C GLY A 109 4.20 9.61 20.41
N SER A 110 5.27 9.21 19.73
CA SER A 110 5.93 9.98 18.68
C SER A 110 6.13 9.13 17.43
N ALA A 111 6.38 9.78 16.29
CA ALA A 111 6.80 9.06 15.10
C ALA A 111 8.18 8.43 15.33
N TYR A 112 8.31 7.14 14.94
CA TYR A 112 9.58 6.44 14.88
C TYR A 112 10.28 6.81 13.56
N THR A 113 11.51 7.32 13.65
CA THR A 113 12.24 7.87 12.52
C THR A 113 13.52 7.09 12.17
N THR A 114 13.99 6.21 13.05
CA THR A 114 15.22 5.42 12.81
C THR A 114 14.99 4.45 11.64
N GLY A 115 15.74 4.66 10.55
CA GLY A 115 15.57 3.87 9.33
C GLY A 115 14.27 4.15 8.57
N VAL A 116 13.51 5.19 8.95
CA VAL A 116 12.25 5.57 8.29
C VAL A 116 12.44 6.86 7.48
N THR A 117 11.99 6.83 6.23
CA THR A 117 11.93 8.01 5.35
C THR A 117 10.53 8.15 4.76
N THR A 118 10.10 9.38 4.51
CA THR A 118 8.84 9.67 3.81
C THR A 118 9.12 10.54 2.60
N SER A 119 8.39 10.29 1.51
CA SER A 119 8.50 11.06 0.27
C SER A 119 7.15 11.22 -0.39
N GLY A 120 7.04 12.20 -1.27
CA GLY A 120 5.84 12.44 -2.06
C GLY A 120 4.62 12.88 -1.23
N THR A 121 3.47 12.87 -1.88
CA THR A 121 2.17 13.26 -1.29
C THR A 121 1.22 12.06 -1.28
N PRO A 122 0.66 11.67 -0.12
CA PRO A 122 -0.36 10.63 -0.05
C PRO A 122 -1.51 10.93 -1.01
N GLY A 123 -1.93 9.91 -1.75
CA GLY A 123 -2.94 10.02 -2.79
C GLY A 123 -2.41 10.37 -4.19
N THR A 124 -1.11 10.61 -4.33
CA THR A 124 -0.47 10.92 -5.62
C THR A 124 0.78 10.07 -5.85
N ASP A 125 1.80 10.23 -5.01
CA ASP A 125 3.10 9.54 -5.10
C ASP A 125 3.69 9.26 -3.71
N GLY A 126 2.89 9.40 -2.65
CA GLY A 126 3.30 9.28 -1.25
C GLY A 126 3.86 7.90 -0.92
N LYS A 127 4.98 7.89 -0.19
CA LYS A 127 5.63 6.66 0.29
C LYS A 127 6.19 6.85 1.69
N THR A 128 6.07 5.81 2.51
CA THR A 128 6.81 5.67 3.76
C THR A 128 7.67 4.42 3.63
N THR A 129 8.99 4.60 3.71
CA THR A 129 9.97 3.51 3.61
C THR A 129 10.56 3.23 4.98
N ILE A 130 10.68 1.97 5.36
CA ILE A 130 11.39 1.54 6.57
C ILE A 130 12.49 0.53 6.23
N VAL A 131 13.67 0.74 6.81
CA VAL A 131 14.79 -0.22 6.80
C VAL A 131 14.80 -0.92 8.15
N ILE A 132 14.57 -2.23 8.11
CA ILE A 132 14.52 -3.11 9.29
C ILE A 132 15.87 -3.82 9.43
N ASN A 133 16.45 -3.75 10.60
CA ASN A 133 17.71 -4.42 10.97
C ASN A 133 17.68 -4.90 12.43
N ALA A 134 18.78 -5.44 12.91
CA ALA A 134 18.89 -5.98 14.27
C ALA A 134 18.63 -4.97 15.40
N SER A 135 18.73 -3.66 15.13
CA SER A 135 18.44 -2.61 16.12
C SER A 135 17.00 -2.11 16.06
N THR A 136 16.19 -2.59 15.10
CA THR A 136 14.78 -2.20 14.99
C THR A 136 13.98 -2.82 16.14
N PRO A 137 13.11 -2.07 16.84
CA PRO A 137 12.24 -2.62 17.88
C PRO A 137 11.43 -3.82 17.36
N SER A 138 11.26 -4.85 18.20
CA SER A 138 10.52 -6.07 17.83
C SER A 138 9.04 -5.83 17.50
N THR A 139 8.48 -4.71 17.97
CA THR A 139 7.11 -4.29 17.66
C THR A 139 7.09 -2.82 17.31
N LEU A 140 6.50 -2.52 16.16
CA LEU A 140 6.18 -1.19 15.68
C LEU A 140 4.71 -1.14 15.30
N TYR A 141 4.22 0.07 15.06
CA TYR A 141 2.85 0.34 14.62
C TYR A 141 2.89 1.29 13.44
N TYR A 142 2.14 0.99 12.38
CA TYR A 142 1.85 1.98 11.36
C TYR A 142 0.52 2.66 11.71
N TYR A 143 0.45 3.97 11.52
CA TYR A 143 -0.73 4.76 11.87
C TYR A 143 -0.93 5.94 10.92
N CYS A 144 -2.13 6.49 10.88
CA CYS A 144 -2.42 7.74 10.17
C CYS A 144 -2.12 8.93 11.08
N SER A 145 -1.23 9.85 10.67
CA SER A 145 -0.91 11.01 11.51
C SER A 145 -2.04 12.05 11.61
N SER A 146 -3.04 11.98 10.72
CA SER A 146 -4.18 12.91 10.70
C SER A 146 -5.42 12.39 11.43
N HIS A 147 -5.56 11.05 11.58
CA HIS A 147 -6.77 10.44 12.15
C HIS A 147 -6.40 9.32 13.11
N SER A 148 -6.94 9.38 14.33
CA SER A 148 -6.78 8.31 15.29
C SER A 148 -7.52 7.03 14.86
N GLY A 149 -7.06 5.88 15.33
CA GLY A 149 -7.71 4.60 15.09
C GLY A 149 -7.43 3.96 13.73
N MET A 150 -6.64 4.59 12.86
CA MET A 150 -6.22 4.03 11.57
C MET A 150 -4.81 3.46 11.65
N GLY A 151 -4.64 2.17 11.41
CA GLY A 151 -3.30 1.57 11.38
C GLY A 151 -3.26 0.08 11.69
N GLY A 152 -2.12 -0.40 12.18
CA GLY A 152 -1.95 -1.80 12.55
C GLY A 152 -0.58 -2.08 13.15
N THR A 153 -0.40 -3.28 13.65
CA THR A 153 0.84 -3.75 14.27
C THR A 153 1.84 -4.22 13.20
N ILE A 154 3.11 -3.95 13.44
CA ILE A 154 4.23 -4.53 12.69
C ILE A 154 5.07 -5.35 13.68
N ASN A 155 5.04 -6.67 13.52
CA ASN A 155 5.90 -7.59 14.25
C ASN A 155 7.21 -7.75 13.48
N ILE A 156 8.34 -7.49 14.12
CA ILE A 156 9.67 -7.60 13.50
C ILE A 156 10.28 -8.95 13.91
N VAL A 157 10.68 -9.72 12.91
CA VAL A 157 11.37 -11.00 13.10
C VAL A 157 12.77 -10.88 12.51
N ILE A 158 13.75 -10.75 13.38
CA ILE A 158 15.16 -10.81 12.97
C ILE A 158 15.58 -12.28 13.12
N GLY A 159 15.70 -12.99 12.00
CA GLY A 159 16.27 -14.33 12.01
C GLY A 159 17.69 -14.25 12.53
N ASN A 160 18.00 -15.01 13.57
CA ASN A 160 19.37 -15.18 14.01
C ASN A 160 20.15 -15.84 12.87
N GLN A 161 21.08 -15.11 12.26
CA GLN A 161 22.06 -15.65 11.31
C GLN A 161 23.10 -16.56 12.03
N SER A 162 22.82 -17.01 13.25
CA SER A 162 23.76 -17.77 14.09
C SER A 162 23.63 -19.29 13.96
N ASP A 163 22.80 -19.80 13.05
CA ASP A 163 22.66 -21.26 12.82
C ASP A 163 23.39 -21.77 11.57
N GLN A 164 24.43 -21.06 11.14
CA GLN A 164 25.48 -21.67 10.32
C GLN A 164 26.58 -22.16 11.27
N VAL A 165 26.30 -23.23 11.99
CA VAL A 165 27.38 -24.03 12.62
C VAL A 165 28.11 -24.70 11.46
N GLU A 166 29.24 -24.11 11.04
CA GLU A 166 30.19 -24.79 10.19
C GLU A 166 30.77 -25.97 11.01
N PHE A 167 30.33 -27.16 10.67
CA PHE A 167 31.02 -28.36 11.09
C PHE A 167 32.33 -28.43 10.28
N THR A 168 33.42 -27.90 10.80
CA THR A 168 34.75 -28.23 10.30
C THR A 168 35.06 -29.66 10.69
N GLU A 169 34.95 -30.58 9.75
CA GLU A 169 35.52 -31.92 9.91
C GLU A 169 37.06 -31.76 9.98
N THR A 170 37.62 -31.95 11.15
CA THR A 170 39.05 -32.17 11.31
C THR A 170 39.38 -33.64 10.98
N ASN A 171 40.06 -33.84 9.83
CA ASN A 171 40.74 -35.08 9.51
C ASN A 171 41.94 -35.29 10.40
#